data_0b14821fe13dcbf058e2b032f531e703
#
_entry.id   0b14821fe13dcbf058e2b032f531e703
#
_cell.length_a   1.000
_cell.length_b   1.000
_cell.length_c   1.000
_cell.angle_alpha   90.00
_cell.angle_beta   90.00
_cell.angle_gamma   90.00
#
_symmetry.space_group_name_H-M   'P 1'
#
loop_
_entity.id
_entity.type
_entity.pdbx_description
1 polymer ?
#
loop_
_entity_poly.entity_id
_entity_poly.type
_entity_poly.pdbx_seq_one_letter_code
_entity_poly.pdbx_strand_id
1 'polypeptide(L)'
;MLKFICYPKCTTCQRAKKWLDDNKIEYELRDIKLDNPTFAELSSWYKLSGLTIKKFFNTSGLLYKSLDLKNKLPEMSEEEMLKLLATDGMLVKRPILVGDNFVLVGFKESEWSEKLK
;
A
#
# COMPACT_ATOMS: atom_id res chain seq x y z
N MET A 1 -16.21 -3.22 5.65
CA MET A 1 -15.32 -2.51 6.58
C MET A 1 -14.00 -2.18 5.90
N LEU A 2 -13.46 -1.02 6.20
CA LEU A 2 -12.17 -0.61 5.65
C LEU A 2 -11.04 -1.47 6.21
N LYS A 3 -10.07 -1.78 5.35
CA LYS A 3 -8.84 -2.45 5.79
C LYS A 3 -7.69 -1.46 5.69
N PHE A 4 -7.01 -1.25 6.81
CA PHE A 4 -5.88 -0.33 6.90
C PHE A 4 -4.60 -1.15 7.03
N ILE A 5 -3.82 -1.19 5.96
CA ILE A 5 -2.62 -2.03 5.88
C ILE A 5 -1.42 -1.11 6.04
N CYS A 6 -0.70 -1.30 7.13
CA CYS A 6 0.36 -0.38 7.52
C CYS A 6 1.53 -1.10 8.19
N TYR A 7 2.62 -0.36 8.37
CA TYR A 7 3.76 -0.80 9.16
C TYR A 7 3.82 0.09 10.40
N PRO A 8 3.73 -0.48 11.62
CA PRO A 8 3.63 0.32 12.84
C PRO A 8 4.78 1.31 13.07
N LYS A 9 5.97 0.99 12.56
CA LYS A 9 7.16 1.84 12.71
C LYS A 9 7.27 2.93 11.63
N CYS A 10 6.35 2.97 10.67
CA CYS A 10 6.37 3.95 9.59
C CYS A 10 5.67 5.24 10.03
N THR A 11 6.38 6.39 9.96
CA THR A 11 5.79 7.67 10.38
C THR A 11 4.58 8.06 9.56
N THR A 12 4.60 7.81 8.26
CA THR A 12 3.44 8.07 7.40
C THR A 12 2.23 7.24 7.82
N CYS A 13 2.46 5.98 8.16
CA CYS A 13 1.40 5.10 8.68
C CYS A 13 0.84 5.61 10.00
N GLN A 14 1.70 6.09 10.88
CA GLN A 14 1.28 6.63 12.17
C GLN A 14 0.40 7.87 11.99
N ARG A 15 0.76 8.76 11.07
CA ARG A 15 -0.04 9.93 10.76
C ARG A 15 -1.39 9.56 10.17
N ALA A 16 -1.42 8.59 9.27
CA ALA A 16 -2.65 8.11 8.67
C ALA A 16 -3.57 7.49 9.72
N LYS A 17 -3.02 6.67 10.61
CA LYS A 17 -3.77 6.04 11.69
C LYS A 17 -4.39 7.11 12.61
N LYS A 18 -3.59 8.10 12.99
CA LYS A 18 -4.07 9.20 13.83
C LYS A 18 -5.24 9.93 13.16
N TRP A 19 -5.12 10.20 11.85
CA TRP A 19 -6.18 10.86 11.12
C TRP A 19 -7.48 10.04 11.11
N LEU A 20 -7.38 8.72 10.88
CA LEU A 20 -8.53 7.83 10.92
C LEU A 20 -9.19 7.84 12.29
N ASP A 21 -8.39 7.72 13.35
CA ASP A 21 -8.89 7.69 14.72
C ASP A 21 -9.52 9.03 15.11
N ASP A 22 -8.89 10.14 14.76
CA ASP A 22 -9.40 11.49 15.04
C ASP A 22 -10.74 11.76 14.35
N ASN A 23 -10.94 11.19 13.18
CA ASN A 23 -12.19 11.33 12.42
C ASN A 23 -13.20 10.22 12.73
N LYS A 24 -12.90 9.37 13.72
CA LYS A 24 -13.77 8.28 14.18
C LYS A 24 -14.17 7.33 13.06
N ILE A 25 -13.24 7.06 12.16
CA ILE A 25 -13.45 6.12 11.04
C ILE A 25 -13.01 4.74 11.50
N GLU A 26 -13.92 3.76 11.40
CA GLU A 26 -13.61 2.38 11.76
C GLU A 26 -12.85 1.66 10.66
N TYR A 27 -11.91 0.82 11.05
CA TYR A 27 -11.09 0.05 10.11
C TYR A 27 -10.55 -1.20 10.78
N GLU A 28 -10.20 -2.18 9.95
CA GLU A 28 -9.49 -3.38 10.39
C GLU A 28 -8.00 -3.15 10.14
N LEU A 29 -7.19 -3.29 11.19
CA LEU A 29 -5.75 -3.05 11.12
C LEU A 29 -5.01 -4.33 10.70
N ARG A 30 -4.08 -4.18 9.75
CA ARG A 30 -3.24 -5.30 9.29
C ARG A 30 -1.79 -4.83 9.19
N ASP A 31 -0.87 -5.60 9.78
CA ASP A 31 0.56 -5.33 9.72
C ASP A 31 1.11 -5.84 8.39
N ILE A 32 1.60 -4.93 7.56
CA ILE A 32 2.06 -5.25 6.20
C ILE A 32 3.30 -6.15 6.19
N LYS A 33 4.09 -6.12 7.25
CA LYS A 33 5.31 -6.94 7.36
C LYS A 33 5.02 -8.34 7.85
N LEU A 34 4.20 -8.46 8.91
CA LEU A 34 3.89 -9.75 9.53
C LEU A 34 2.86 -10.54 8.74
N ASP A 35 1.97 -9.83 8.07
CA ASP A 35 0.90 -10.43 7.27
C ASP A 35 0.89 -9.75 5.91
N ASN A 36 1.95 -10.01 5.13
CA ASN A 36 2.15 -9.32 3.87
C ASN A 36 1.06 -9.66 2.84
N PRO A 37 0.73 -8.72 1.97
CA PRO A 37 -0.29 -8.95 0.94
C PRO A 37 0.07 -10.11 0.01
N THR A 38 -0.95 -10.87 -0.37
CA THR A 38 -0.80 -11.97 -1.33
C THR A 38 -0.84 -11.42 -2.75
N PHE A 39 -0.42 -12.24 -3.71
CA PHE A 39 -0.51 -11.89 -5.13
C PHE A 39 -1.97 -11.59 -5.53
N ALA A 40 -2.92 -12.40 -5.08
CA ALA A 40 -4.34 -12.21 -5.40
C ALA A 40 -4.86 -10.89 -4.84
N GLU A 41 -4.50 -10.55 -3.60
CA GLU A 41 -4.90 -9.30 -2.97
C GLU A 41 -4.31 -8.10 -3.72
N LEU A 42 -3.01 -8.13 -3.99
CA LEU A 42 -2.34 -7.04 -4.70
C LEU A 42 -2.91 -6.84 -6.10
N SER A 43 -3.22 -7.92 -6.79
CA SER A 43 -3.83 -7.87 -8.11
C SER A 43 -5.20 -7.17 -8.07
N SER A 44 -6.02 -7.53 -7.08
CA SER A 44 -7.34 -6.93 -6.88
C SER A 44 -7.22 -5.45 -6.49
N TRP A 45 -6.34 -5.12 -5.57
CA TRP A 45 -6.12 -3.74 -5.11
C TRP A 45 -5.60 -2.86 -6.24
N TYR A 46 -4.69 -3.40 -7.04
CA TYR A 46 -4.15 -2.69 -8.20
C TYR A 46 -5.28 -2.28 -9.15
N LYS A 47 -6.16 -3.21 -9.48
CA LYS A 47 -7.29 -2.96 -10.39
C LYS A 47 -8.24 -1.90 -9.83
N LEU A 48 -8.56 -1.99 -8.53
CA LEU A 48 -9.46 -1.04 -7.88
C LEU A 48 -8.85 0.35 -7.73
N SER A 49 -7.52 0.44 -7.61
CA SER A 49 -6.85 1.71 -7.33
C SER A 49 -6.87 2.68 -8.51
N GLY A 50 -6.88 2.17 -9.73
CA GLY A 50 -6.73 3.00 -10.92
C GLY A 50 -5.33 3.60 -11.07
N LEU A 51 -4.38 3.19 -10.24
CA LEU A 51 -3.01 3.70 -10.28
C LEU A 51 -2.12 2.80 -11.14
N THR A 52 -0.94 3.31 -11.53
CA THR A 52 0.07 2.48 -12.16
C THR A 52 0.67 1.56 -11.10
N ILE A 53 1.11 0.38 -11.51
CA ILE A 53 1.63 -0.62 -10.57
C ILE A 53 2.88 -0.13 -9.83
N LYS A 54 3.68 0.73 -10.44
CA LYS A 54 4.86 1.31 -9.81
C LYS A 54 4.52 2.07 -8.53
N LYS A 55 3.32 2.63 -8.45
CA LYS A 55 2.85 3.35 -7.26
C LYS A 55 2.70 2.45 -6.03
N PHE A 56 2.64 1.14 -6.24
CA PHE A 56 2.54 0.16 -5.15
C PHE A 56 3.89 -0.19 -4.55
N PHE A 57 4.99 0.28 -5.14
CA PHE A 57 6.33 0.01 -4.61
C PHE A 57 6.78 1.10 -3.65
N ASN A 58 7.42 0.68 -2.57
CA ASN A 58 8.05 1.59 -1.63
C ASN A 58 9.41 2.01 -2.18
N THR A 59 9.41 3.02 -3.04
CA THR A 59 10.60 3.47 -3.78
C THR A 59 11.70 4.08 -2.92
N SER A 60 11.36 4.51 -1.72
CA SER A 60 12.34 5.05 -0.77
C SER A 60 12.85 4.00 0.22
N GLY A 61 12.38 2.76 0.12
CA GLY A 61 12.76 1.70 1.02
C GLY A 61 14.12 1.08 0.71
N LEU A 62 14.71 0.46 1.74
CA LEU A 62 16.02 -0.18 1.60
C LEU A 62 16.00 -1.36 0.64
N LEU A 63 14.94 -2.17 0.67
CA LEU A 63 14.81 -3.33 -0.23
C LEU A 63 14.71 -2.90 -1.69
N TYR A 64 13.97 -1.83 -1.95
CA TYR A 64 13.84 -1.30 -3.30
C TYR A 64 15.21 -0.93 -3.87
N LYS A 65 16.01 -0.27 -3.04
CA LYS A 65 17.36 0.17 -3.42
C LYS A 65 18.32 -1.00 -3.54
N SER A 66 18.32 -1.92 -2.56
CA SER A 66 19.25 -3.04 -2.53
C SER A 66 19.02 -4.03 -3.68
N LEU A 67 17.77 -4.17 -4.13
CA LEU A 67 17.42 -5.03 -5.26
C LEU A 67 17.54 -4.33 -6.61
N ASP A 68 17.95 -3.05 -6.62
CA ASP A 68 18.11 -2.25 -7.81
C ASP A 68 16.83 -2.21 -8.66
N LEU A 69 15.69 -2.06 -8.02
CA LEU A 69 14.41 -2.13 -8.71
C LEU A 69 14.16 -0.95 -9.63
N LYS A 70 14.77 0.19 -9.36
CA LYS A 70 14.69 1.35 -10.26
C LYS A 70 15.07 0.97 -11.69
N ASN A 71 16.11 0.14 -11.83
CA ASN A 71 16.59 -0.31 -13.13
C ASN A 71 15.92 -1.58 -13.64
N LYS A 72 15.39 -2.41 -12.74
CA LYS A 72 14.78 -3.69 -13.09
C LYS A 72 13.31 -3.61 -13.47
N LEU A 73 12.53 -2.74 -12.77
CA LEU A 73 11.09 -2.66 -12.99
C LEU A 73 10.69 -2.36 -14.44
N PRO A 74 11.40 -1.47 -15.18
CA PRO A 74 11.01 -1.19 -16.56
C PRO A 74 11.02 -2.41 -17.48
N GLU A 75 11.76 -3.46 -17.11
CA GLU A 75 11.86 -4.69 -17.88
C GLU A 75 10.92 -5.80 -17.40
N MET A 76 10.14 -5.54 -16.34
CA MET A 76 9.25 -6.52 -15.75
C MET A 76 7.80 -6.33 -16.21
N SER A 77 7.08 -7.44 -16.37
CA SER A 77 5.64 -7.38 -16.62
C SER A 77 4.88 -7.02 -15.34
N GLU A 78 3.62 -6.61 -15.50
CA GLU A 78 2.76 -6.33 -14.34
C GLU A 78 2.63 -7.56 -13.44
N GLU A 79 2.46 -8.75 -14.02
CA GLU A 79 2.38 -9.98 -13.26
C GLU A 79 3.64 -10.24 -12.45
N GLU A 80 4.81 -10.05 -13.07
CA GLU A 80 6.09 -10.21 -12.38
C GLU A 80 6.23 -9.21 -11.23
N MET A 81 5.82 -7.96 -11.43
CA MET A 81 5.85 -6.93 -10.39
C MET A 81 4.93 -7.29 -9.22
N LEU A 82 3.72 -7.77 -9.51
CA LEU A 82 2.78 -8.18 -8.47
C LEU A 82 3.31 -9.37 -7.67
N LYS A 83 3.93 -10.33 -8.34
CA LYS A 83 4.55 -11.48 -7.67
C LYS A 83 5.70 -11.04 -6.77
N LEU A 84 6.50 -10.08 -7.24
CA LEU A 84 7.61 -9.54 -6.45
C LEU A 84 7.10 -8.83 -5.19
N LEU A 85 6.08 -7.99 -5.32
CA LEU A 85 5.47 -7.31 -4.18
C LEU A 85 4.94 -8.30 -3.14
N ALA A 86 4.43 -9.45 -3.58
CA ALA A 86 3.89 -10.47 -2.69
C ALA A 86 4.97 -11.20 -1.89
N THR A 87 6.23 -11.06 -2.23
CA THR A 87 7.32 -11.75 -1.52
C THR A 87 7.69 -11.08 -0.20
N ASP A 88 7.46 -9.77 -0.07
CA ASP A 88 7.86 -9.05 1.13
C ASP A 88 7.05 -7.75 1.27
N GLY A 89 6.33 -7.63 2.38
CA GLY A 89 5.52 -6.44 2.65
C GLY A 89 6.32 -5.14 2.69
N MET A 90 7.62 -5.21 2.97
CA MET A 90 8.47 -4.02 3.01
C MET A 90 8.75 -3.44 1.62
N LEU A 91 8.47 -4.19 0.56
CA LEU A 91 8.53 -3.69 -0.81
C LEU A 91 7.31 -2.85 -1.17
N VAL A 92 6.23 -3.00 -0.42
CA VAL A 92 4.94 -2.41 -0.74
C VAL A 92 4.83 -0.99 -0.17
N LYS A 93 4.33 -0.07 -0.98
CA LYS A 93 4.04 1.30 -0.55
C LYS A 93 2.97 1.28 0.54
N ARG A 94 3.16 2.07 1.57
CA ARG A 94 2.25 2.09 2.72
C ARG A 94 1.99 3.50 3.22
N PRO A 95 0.84 3.69 3.85
CA PRO A 95 -0.22 2.72 4.08
C PRO A 95 -1.05 2.44 2.84
N ILE A 96 -1.80 1.33 2.87
CA ILE A 96 -2.82 1.04 1.87
C ILE A 96 -4.16 1.00 2.59
N LEU A 97 -5.14 1.72 2.08
CA LEU A 97 -6.50 1.70 2.61
C LEU A 97 -7.42 1.06 1.58
N VAL A 98 -8.01 -0.08 1.95
CA VAL A 98 -8.87 -0.85 1.05
C VAL A 98 -10.32 -0.68 1.48
N GLY A 99 -11.14 -0.10 0.61
CA GLY A 99 -12.58 -0.01 0.79
C GLY A 99 -13.31 -1.04 -0.07
N ASP A 100 -14.63 -0.98 -0.08
CA ASP A 100 -15.44 -1.92 -0.86
C ASP A 100 -15.26 -1.73 -2.36
N ASN A 101 -15.04 -0.51 -2.81
CA ASN A 101 -14.94 -0.18 -4.23
C ASN A 101 -13.79 0.77 -4.56
N PHE A 102 -12.82 0.91 -3.66
CA PHE A 102 -11.65 1.76 -3.89
C PHE A 102 -10.44 1.28 -3.12
N VAL A 103 -9.27 1.71 -3.57
CA VAL A 103 -8.00 1.47 -2.87
C VAL A 103 -7.19 2.76 -2.93
N LEU A 104 -6.71 3.20 -1.77
CA LEU A 104 -5.83 4.36 -1.65
C LEU A 104 -4.44 3.89 -1.24
N VAL A 105 -3.41 4.41 -1.90
CA VAL A 105 -2.02 4.03 -1.64
C VAL A 105 -1.22 5.26 -1.22
N GLY A 106 -0.53 5.15 -0.09
CA GLY A 106 0.10 6.29 0.54
C GLY A 106 -0.92 7.12 1.29
N PHE A 107 -0.46 8.13 2.04
CA PHE A 107 -1.38 8.97 2.80
C PHE A 107 -1.29 10.42 2.31
N LYS A 108 -2.38 10.87 1.71
CA LYS A 108 -2.63 12.28 1.39
C LYS A 108 -3.95 12.64 2.02
N GLU A 109 -3.92 13.49 3.04
CA GLU A 109 -5.11 13.83 3.82
C GLU A 109 -6.27 14.31 2.95
N SER A 110 -5.99 15.17 1.97
CA SER A 110 -7.03 15.69 1.07
C SER A 110 -7.72 14.57 0.28
N GLU A 111 -6.93 13.62 -0.20
CA GLU A 111 -7.42 12.48 -0.97
C GLU A 111 -8.28 11.55 -0.10
N TRP A 112 -7.81 11.26 1.12
CA TRP A 112 -8.55 10.42 2.06
C TRP A 112 -9.83 11.11 2.54
N SER A 113 -9.76 12.42 2.79
CA SER A 113 -10.93 13.20 3.20
C SER A 113 -12.01 13.19 2.12
N GLU A 114 -11.61 13.35 0.86
CA GLU A 114 -12.53 13.31 -0.27
C GLU A 114 -13.24 11.95 -0.38
N LYS A 115 -12.50 10.87 -0.14
CA LYS A 115 -13.03 9.50 -0.30
C LYS A 115 -13.87 9.05 0.88
N LEU A 116 -13.53 9.47 2.10
CA LEU A 116 -14.12 8.94 3.33
C LEU A 116 -15.12 9.88 4.00
N LYS A 117 -15.17 11.13 3.55
CA LYS A 117 -16.08 12.14 4.10
C LYS A 117 -17.04 12.71 3.02
#